data_7a53a1554545bddaf7fb6075872739f9
#
_entry.id   7a53a1554545bddaf7fb6075872739f9
#
_cell.length_a   1.000
_cell.length_b   1.000
_cell.length_c   1.000
_cell.angle_alpha   90.00
_cell.angle_beta   90.00
_cell.angle_gamma   90.00
#
_symmetry.space_group_name_H-M   'P 1'
#
loop_
_entity.id
_entity.type
_entity.pdbx_description
1 polymer ?
#
loop_
_entity_poly.entity_id
_entity_poly.type
_entity_poly.pdbx_seq_one_letter_code
_entity_poly.pdbx_strand_id
1 'polypeptide(L)'
;MSRIGKKPIFIPNDVNIEITDEKILVKGYLGSLSQKISKEIQLKLNNNQLLILRNQENKKSKSLHGLYNILIRNMIIGVTKGFQKKLELVGVGYRASYNGEILDLNLGFSHNIMIQLPKEINIEIQSEKSKNTIIILKSYDKQLLGIIAAKIRSFRVPEPYKGKGIRYFGEEVRRKTGKSA
;
A
#
# COMPACT_ATOMS: atom_id res chain seq x y z
N MET A 1 24.49 6.29 -10.85
CA MET A 1 23.59 5.24 -11.42
C MET A 1 22.79 4.57 -10.31
N SER A 2 21.50 4.30 -10.52
CA SER A 2 20.69 3.58 -9.51
C SER A 2 21.12 2.11 -9.43
N ARG A 3 21.61 1.67 -8.26
CA ARG A 3 21.94 0.25 -8.01
C ARG A 3 20.68 -0.64 -8.06
N ILE A 4 19.54 -0.07 -7.73
CA ILE A 4 18.23 -0.76 -7.71
C ILE A 4 17.78 -1.07 -9.14
N GLY A 5 17.84 -0.10 -10.06
CA GLY A 5 17.40 -0.28 -11.43
C GLY A 5 18.15 -1.37 -12.22
N LYS A 6 19.42 -1.60 -11.88
CA LYS A 6 20.25 -2.63 -12.55
C LYS A 6 19.99 -4.07 -12.08
N LYS A 7 19.32 -4.26 -10.94
CA LYS A 7 19.05 -5.61 -10.43
C LYS A 7 17.98 -6.29 -11.30
N PRO A 8 18.23 -7.49 -11.83
CA PRO A 8 17.20 -8.25 -12.51
C PRO A 8 16.05 -8.55 -11.56
N ILE A 9 14.85 -8.62 -12.11
CA ILE A 9 13.65 -8.98 -11.36
C ILE A 9 13.37 -10.45 -11.66
N PHE A 10 13.42 -11.30 -10.63
CA PHE A 10 13.02 -12.70 -10.75
C PHE A 10 11.50 -12.81 -10.84
N ILE A 11 11.05 -13.63 -11.79
CA ILE A 11 9.63 -13.94 -12.02
C ILE A 11 9.41 -15.32 -11.45
N PRO A 12 8.55 -15.48 -10.42
CA PRO A 12 8.13 -16.79 -9.94
C PRO A 12 7.33 -17.53 -11.01
N ASN A 13 7.33 -18.87 -10.97
CA ASN A 13 6.60 -19.70 -11.93
C ASN A 13 5.09 -19.48 -11.94
N ASP A 14 4.55 -19.00 -10.82
CA ASP A 14 3.11 -18.74 -10.61
C ASP A 14 2.65 -17.38 -11.18
N VAL A 15 3.56 -16.63 -11.82
CA VAL A 15 3.27 -15.28 -12.34
C VAL A 15 3.41 -15.27 -13.85
N ASN A 16 2.35 -14.86 -14.53
CA ASN A 16 2.36 -14.59 -15.96
C ASN A 16 2.58 -13.10 -16.24
N ILE A 17 3.51 -12.76 -17.13
CA ILE A 17 3.83 -11.39 -17.51
C ILE A 17 3.62 -11.23 -19.02
N GLU A 18 2.75 -10.29 -19.36
CA GLU A 18 2.51 -9.87 -20.75
C GLU A 18 3.08 -8.46 -20.94
N ILE A 19 3.99 -8.32 -21.88
CA ILE A 19 4.63 -7.04 -22.19
C ILE A 19 4.12 -6.56 -23.54
N THR A 20 3.56 -5.36 -23.55
CA THR A 20 3.17 -4.61 -24.76
C THR A 20 4.00 -3.33 -24.81
N ASP A 21 4.12 -2.69 -25.95
CA ASP A 21 4.93 -1.48 -26.14
C ASP A 21 4.59 -0.34 -25.16
N GLU A 22 3.33 -0.26 -24.72
CA GLU A 22 2.85 0.81 -23.84
C GLU A 22 2.62 0.37 -22.39
N LYS A 23 2.47 -0.93 -22.11
CA LYS A 23 2.12 -1.42 -20.78
C LYS A 23 2.69 -2.79 -20.49
N ILE A 24 2.92 -3.05 -19.21
CA ILE A 24 3.15 -4.37 -18.65
C ILE A 24 1.91 -4.81 -17.87
N LEU A 25 1.50 -6.04 -18.07
CA LEU A 25 0.45 -6.71 -17.32
C LEU A 25 1.06 -7.87 -16.55
N VAL A 26 0.81 -7.91 -15.26
CA VAL A 26 1.30 -8.96 -14.35
C VAL A 26 0.09 -9.66 -13.76
N LYS A 27 -0.06 -10.96 -14.03
CA LYS A 27 -1.15 -11.81 -13.53
C LYS A 27 -0.59 -12.84 -12.56
N GLY A 28 -1.23 -13.00 -11.43
CA GLY A 28 -0.89 -14.01 -10.42
C GLY A 28 -2.12 -14.55 -9.72
N TYR A 29 -1.89 -15.31 -8.65
CA TYR A 29 -2.96 -15.97 -7.89
C TYR A 29 -3.96 -14.98 -7.25
N LEU A 30 -3.48 -13.85 -6.71
CA LEU A 30 -4.32 -12.88 -6.00
C LEU A 30 -5.03 -11.89 -6.91
N GLY A 31 -4.59 -11.76 -8.17
CA GLY A 31 -5.19 -10.81 -9.12
C GLY A 31 -4.25 -10.42 -10.25
N SER A 32 -4.62 -9.37 -10.95
CA SER A 32 -3.84 -8.82 -12.06
C SER A 32 -3.62 -7.33 -11.89
N LEU A 33 -2.42 -6.86 -12.22
CA LEU A 33 -2.03 -5.46 -12.19
C LEU A 33 -1.46 -5.04 -13.54
N SER A 34 -1.78 -3.82 -13.96
CA SER A 34 -1.23 -3.24 -15.19
C SER A 34 -0.53 -1.92 -14.89
N GLN A 35 0.60 -1.69 -15.57
CA GLN A 35 1.37 -0.45 -15.45
C GLN A 35 1.75 0.07 -16.83
N LYS A 36 1.46 1.35 -17.10
CA LYS A 36 1.93 2.03 -18.31
C LYS A 36 3.45 2.23 -18.23
N ILE A 37 4.12 2.02 -19.36
CA ILE A 37 5.57 2.16 -19.48
C ILE A 37 5.89 3.37 -20.34
N SER A 38 6.86 4.17 -19.90
CA SER A 38 7.36 5.31 -20.70
C SER A 38 8.18 4.81 -21.88
N LYS A 39 8.11 5.49 -23.03
CA LYS A 39 8.92 5.21 -24.23
C LYS A 39 10.43 5.28 -23.99
N GLU A 40 10.89 5.85 -22.88
CA GLU A 40 12.30 5.94 -22.50
C GLU A 40 12.86 4.64 -21.88
N ILE A 41 11.98 3.68 -21.57
CA ILE A 41 12.30 2.43 -20.89
C ILE A 41 11.91 1.26 -21.79
N GLN A 42 12.82 0.30 -21.92
CA GLN A 42 12.59 -0.96 -22.61
C GLN A 42 12.65 -2.11 -21.62
N LEU A 43 11.71 -3.04 -21.74
CA LEU A 43 11.67 -4.27 -20.95
C LEU A 43 12.19 -5.43 -21.81
N LYS A 44 13.11 -6.23 -21.25
CA LYS A 44 13.58 -7.48 -21.86
C LYS A 44 13.33 -8.63 -20.92
N LEU A 45 12.63 -9.62 -21.41
CA LEU A 45 12.35 -10.87 -20.71
C LEU A 45 13.39 -11.92 -21.16
N ASN A 46 14.20 -12.42 -20.23
CA ASN A 46 15.16 -13.50 -20.45
C ASN A 46 14.83 -14.63 -19.49
N ASN A 47 14.30 -15.74 -20.02
CA ASN A 47 13.83 -16.86 -19.20
C ASN A 47 12.92 -16.36 -18.04
N ASN A 48 13.32 -16.59 -16.79
CA ASN A 48 12.56 -16.18 -15.60
C ASN A 48 13.06 -14.85 -15.00
N GLN A 49 13.73 -14.00 -15.80
CA GLN A 49 14.24 -12.72 -15.33
C GLN A 49 13.79 -11.58 -16.23
N LEU A 50 13.27 -10.52 -15.64
CA LEU A 50 12.94 -9.29 -16.33
C LEU A 50 14.05 -8.27 -16.11
N LEU A 51 14.60 -7.78 -17.21
CA LEU A 51 15.59 -6.71 -17.25
C LEU A 51 14.92 -5.42 -17.74
N ILE A 52 15.25 -4.33 -17.09
CA ILE A 52 14.79 -2.99 -17.46
C ILE A 52 15.97 -2.25 -18.08
N LEU A 53 15.83 -1.82 -19.31
CA LEU A 53 16.83 -1.08 -20.05
C LEU A 53 16.37 0.35 -20.29
N ARG A 54 17.33 1.24 -20.50
CA ARG A 54 17.10 2.64 -20.82
C ARG A 54 17.48 2.89 -22.28
N ASN A 55 16.64 3.62 -22.98
CA ASN A 55 16.94 4.01 -24.37
C ASN A 55 17.95 5.17 -24.43
N GLN A 56 18.02 6.00 -23.38
CA GLN A 56 18.87 7.19 -23.30
C GLN A 56 19.53 7.32 -21.91
N GLU A 57 20.69 7.99 -21.86
CA GLU A 57 21.46 8.23 -20.62
C GLU A 57 21.20 9.61 -19.99
N ASN A 58 19.97 10.13 -20.10
CA ASN A 58 19.58 11.39 -19.49
C ASN A 58 19.13 11.24 -18.02
N LYS A 59 18.97 12.36 -17.30
CA LYS A 59 18.57 12.39 -15.89
C LYS A 59 17.18 11.77 -15.68
N LYS A 60 16.25 12.01 -16.61
CA LYS A 60 14.88 11.52 -16.56
C LYS A 60 14.84 9.99 -16.72
N SER A 61 15.51 9.42 -17.72
CA SER A 61 15.60 7.98 -17.93
C SER A 61 16.25 7.26 -16.74
N LYS A 62 17.25 7.88 -16.08
CA LYS A 62 17.86 7.34 -14.86
C LYS A 62 16.88 7.27 -13.70
N SER A 63 16.03 8.29 -13.52
CA SER A 63 14.99 8.28 -12.47
C SER A 63 13.89 7.25 -12.77
N LEU A 64 13.40 7.19 -14.00
CA LEU A 64 12.38 6.24 -14.45
C LEU A 64 12.86 4.79 -14.32
N HIS A 65 14.13 4.51 -14.62
CA HIS A 65 14.72 3.17 -14.48
C HIS A 65 14.58 2.59 -13.06
N GLY A 66 14.90 3.39 -12.04
CA GLY A 66 14.71 2.98 -10.65
C GLY A 66 13.24 2.84 -10.26
N LEU A 67 12.41 3.78 -10.72
CA LEU A 67 10.97 3.79 -10.46
C LEU A 67 10.29 2.52 -11.00
N TYR A 68 10.47 2.21 -12.29
CA TYR A 68 9.83 1.04 -12.89
C TYR A 68 10.33 -0.27 -12.29
N ASN A 69 11.60 -0.36 -11.90
CA ASN A 69 12.10 -1.57 -11.21
C ASN A 69 11.31 -1.83 -9.91
N ILE A 70 11.11 -0.79 -9.09
CA ILE A 70 10.35 -0.94 -7.84
C ILE A 70 8.87 -1.20 -8.11
N LEU A 71 8.25 -0.51 -9.09
CA LEU A 71 6.84 -0.71 -9.41
C LEU A 71 6.59 -2.16 -9.87
N ILE A 72 7.36 -2.67 -10.84
CA ILE A 72 7.17 -4.02 -11.35
C ILE A 72 7.47 -5.07 -10.27
N ARG A 73 8.51 -4.86 -9.45
CA ARG A 73 8.77 -5.75 -8.31
C ARG A 73 7.61 -5.77 -7.32
N ASN A 74 7.03 -4.60 -7.00
CA ASN A 74 5.86 -4.54 -6.14
C ASN A 74 4.64 -5.24 -6.78
N MET A 75 4.45 -5.13 -8.10
CA MET A 75 3.37 -5.85 -8.80
C MET A 75 3.54 -7.36 -8.65
N ILE A 76 4.73 -7.90 -8.90
CA ILE A 76 5.01 -9.33 -8.77
C ILE A 76 4.77 -9.82 -7.33
N ILE A 77 5.31 -9.12 -6.33
CA ILE A 77 5.10 -9.46 -4.93
C ILE A 77 3.61 -9.36 -4.56
N GLY A 78 2.94 -8.32 -5.07
CA GLY A 78 1.53 -8.09 -4.80
C GLY A 78 0.64 -9.22 -5.29
N VAL A 79 0.79 -9.65 -6.55
CA VAL A 79 -0.05 -10.72 -7.12
C VAL A 79 0.29 -12.11 -6.58
N THR A 80 1.47 -12.31 -5.93
CA THR A 80 1.87 -13.58 -5.31
C THR A 80 1.52 -13.65 -3.84
N LYS A 81 2.10 -12.74 -3.04
CA LYS A 81 2.01 -12.74 -1.57
C LYS A 81 1.00 -11.74 -1.02
N GLY A 82 0.66 -10.72 -1.81
CA GLY A 82 -0.12 -9.60 -1.34
C GLY A 82 0.65 -8.67 -0.39
N PHE A 83 -0.01 -7.57 -0.02
CA PHE A 83 0.48 -6.62 0.97
C PHE A 83 -0.52 -6.46 2.09
N GLN A 84 -0.02 -6.14 3.27
CA GLN A 84 -0.82 -5.89 4.46
C GLN A 84 -0.40 -4.60 5.13
N LYS A 85 -1.37 -3.81 5.60
CA LYS A 85 -1.17 -2.69 6.51
C LYS A 85 -2.12 -2.80 7.69
N LYS A 86 -1.61 -2.50 8.88
CA LYS A 86 -2.38 -2.50 10.13
C LYS A 86 -2.52 -1.08 10.63
N LEU A 87 -3.74 -0.67 10.96
CA LEU A 87 -4.06 0.60 11.59
C LEU A 87 -4.62 0.32 12.99
N GLU A 88 -4.22 1.12 13.95
CA GLU A 88 -4.67 1.03 15.34
C GLU A 88 -5.51 2.27 15.69
N LEU A 89 -6.72 2.03 16.21
CA LEU A 89 -7.60 3.07 16.70
C LEU A 89 -7.35 3.27 18.19
N VAL A 90 -6.77 4.40 18.55
CA VAL A 90 -6.45 4.74 19.94
C VAL A 90 -7.42 5.80 20.42
N GLY A 91 -8.29 5.43 21.35
CA GLY A 91 -9.25 6.35 21.96
C GLY A 91 -10.41 5.63 22.63
N VAL A 92 -10.89 6.19 23.74
CA VAL A 92 -12.06 5.66 24.45
C VAL A 92 -13.29 5.76 23.54
N GLY A 93 -14.00 4.65 23.35
CA GLY A 93 -15.18 4.58 22.53
C GLY A 93 -14.93 4.51 21.01
N TYR A 94 -13.68 4.49 20.56
CA TYR A 94 -13.36 4.29 19.14
C TYR A 94 -13.70 2.86 18.74
N ARG A 95 -14.46 2.74 17.67
CA ARG A 95 -14.91 1.46 17.13
C ARG A 95 -14.84 1.47 15.61
N ALA A 96 -14.66 0.30 15.04
CA ALA A 96 -14.75 0.07 13.60
C ALA A 96 -15.65 -1.14 13.36
N SER A 97 -16.48 -1.07 12.33
CA SER A 97 -17.24 -2.20 11.82
C SER A 97 -17.16 -2.23 10.29
N TYR A 98 -17.21 -3.41 9.71
CA TYR A 98 -17.13 -3.62 8.27
C TYR A 98 -18.16 -4.66 7.84
N ASN A 99 -18.98 -4.33 6.85
CA ASN A 99 -20.07 -5.17 6.35
C ASN A 99 -19.81 -5.72 4.93
N GLY A 100 -18.55 -5.77 4.49
CA GLY A 100 -18.14 -6.28 3.18
C GLY A 100 -17.98 -5.21 2.10
N GLU A 101 -18.58 -4.04 2.24
CA GLU A 101 -18.44 -2.92 1.29
C GLU A 101 -18.12 -1.60 1.99
N ILE A 102 -18.75 -1.36 3.13
CA ILE A 102 -18.64 -0.09 3.86
C ILE A 102 -17.90 -0.32 5.18
N LEU A 103 -16.85 0.44 5.38
CA LEU A 103 -16.15 0.58 6.66
C LEU A 103 -16.81 1.73 7.42
N ASP A 104 -17.43 1.40 8.56
CA ASP A 104 -18.01 2.36 9.49
C ASP A 104 -17.06 2.59 10.66
N LEU A 105 -16.74 3.84 10.93
CA LEU A 105 -15.79 4.28 11.93
C LEU A 105 -16.45 5.24 12.92
N ASN A 106 -16.49 4.86 14.18
CA ASN A 106 -16.80 5.75 15.29
C ASN A 106 -15.50 6.26 15.90
N LEU A 107 -15.22 7.54 15.72
CA LEU A 107 -13.96 8.20 16.10
C LEU A 107 -14.17 9.34 17.11
N GLY A 108 -15.27 9.31 17.87
CA GLY A 108 -15.60 10.34 18.84
C GLY A 108 -16.06 11.67 18.22
N PHE A 109 -16.59 11.63 17.02
CA PHE A 109 -17.39 12.71 16.41
C PHE A 109 -18.87 12.51 16.76
N SER A 110 -19.71 13.53 16.50
CA SER A 110 -21.16 13.47 16.66
C SER A 110 -21.85 12.50 15.69
N HIS A 111 -21.17 12.11 14.61
CA HIS A 111 -21.62 11.17 13.59
C HIS A 111 -20.54 10.15 13.26
N ASN A 112 -20.94 8.99 12.76
CA ASN A 112 -20.01 7.99 12.24
C ASN A 112 -19.49 8.40 10.87
N ILE A 113 -18.26 7.98 10.56
CA ILE A 113 -17.65 8.15 9.24
C ILE A 113 -17.79 6.84 8.47
N MET A 114 -18.51 6.88 7.37
CA MET A 114 -18.68 5.74 6.47
C MET A 114 -17.83 5.94 5.23
N ILE A 115 -17.07 4.91 4.85
CA ILE A 115 -16.25 4.90 3.64
C ILE A 115 -16.50 3.62 2.86
N GLN A 116 -16.90 3.78 1.60
CA GLN A 116 -16.96 2.65 0.66
C GLN A 116 -15.55 2.34 0.17
N LEU A 117 -15.23 1.06 0.13
CA LEU A 117 -13.91 0.57 -0.23
C LEU A 117 -13.91 -0.14 -1.58
N PRO A 118 -12.81 -0.02 -2.34
CA PRO A 118 -12.63 -0.80 -3.56
C PRO A 118 -12.63 -2.30 -3.27
N LYS A 119 -13.15 -3.11 -4.21
CA LYS A 119 -13.23 -4.57 -4.10
C LYS A 119 -11.89 -5.28 -3.95
N GLU A 120 -10.80 -4.61 -4.37
CA GLU A 120 -9.42 -5.10 -4.28
C GLU A 120 -8.85 -5.03 -2.86
N ILE A 121 -9.57 -4.43 -1.91
CA ILE A 121 -9.15 -4.31 -0.52
C ILE A 121 -10.00 -5.19 0.37
N ASN A 122 -9.35 -6.14 1.01
CA ASN A 122 -9.94 -6.96 2.06
C ASN A 122 -9.63 -6.34 3.43
N ILE A 123 -10.65 -6.33 4.30
CA ILE A 123 -10.52 -5.81 5.67
C ILE A 123 -10.84 -6.89 6.68
N GLU A 124 -10.00 -6.93 7.71
CA GLU A 124 -10.24 -7.69 8.93
C GLU A 124 -10.17 -6.74 10.12
N ILE A 125 -11.14 -6.82 11.01
CA ILE A 125 -11.18 -6.01 12.23
C ILE A 125 -10.94 -6.91 13.42
N GLN A 126 -9.92 -6.61 14.21
CA GLN A 126 -9.62 -7.28 15.46
C GLN A 126 -9.93 -6.32 16.62
N SER A 127 -10.93 -6.66 17.42
CA SER A 127 -11.33 -5.89 18.60
C SER A 127 -11.34 -6.80 19.81
N GLU A 128 -10.44 -6.56 20.75
CA GLU A 128 -10.40 -7.23 22.04
C GLU A 128 -10.87 -6.28 23.14
N LYS A 129 -11.60 -6.78 24.14
CA LYS A 129 -12.24 -5.96 25.19
C LYS A 129 -11.29 -5.03 25.96
N SER A 130 -9.99 -5.32 26.00
CA SER A 130 -8.98 -4.54 26.75
C SER A 130 -7.90 -3.90 25.90
N LYS A 131 -7.99 -4.02 24.58
CA LYS A 131 -6.98 -3.50 23.63
C LYS A 131 -7.62 -2.56 22.61
N ASN A 132 -6.79 -1.75 22.00
CA ASN A 132 -7.20 -0.89 20.89
C ASN A 132 -7.70 -1.72 19.70
N THR A 133 -8.73 -1.25 19.02
CA THR A 133 -9.23 -1.89 17.80
C THR A 133 -8.17 -1.78 16.71
N ILE A 134 -7.85 -2.90 16.06
CA ILE A 134 -6.90 -2.97 14.95
C ILE A 134 -7.67 -3.25 13.66
N ILE A 135 -7.46 -2.42 12.65
CA ILE A 135 -7.96 -2.61 11.29
C ILE A 135 -6.80 -3.16 10.46
N ILE A 136 -6.98 -4.34 9.89
CA ILE A 136 -6.01 -5.01 9.02
C ILE A 136 -6.51 -4.86 7.58
N LEU A 137 -5.75 -4.14 6.77
CA LEU A 137 -6.02 -3.94 5.35
C LEU A 137 -5.11 -4.86 4.55
N LYS A 138 -5.67 -5.62 3.61
CA LYS A 138 -4.95 -6.53 2.72
C LYS A 138 -5.29 -6.21 1.26
N SER A 139 -4.30 -6.16 0.38
CA SER A 139 -4.50 -6.01 -1.07
C SER A 139 -3.29 -6.52 -1.85
N TYR A 140 -3.51 -6.88 -3.10
CA TYR A 140 -2.43 -7.16 -4.04
C TYR A 140 -1.83 -5.86 -4.62
N ASP A 141 -2.57 -4.74 -4.61
CA ASP A 141 -2.06 -3.45 -5.03
C ASP A 141 -1.50 -2.65 -3.84
N LYS A 142 -0.16 -2.51 -3.80
CA LYS A 142 0.53 -1.75 -2.75
C LYS A 142 0.19 -0.26 -2.76
N GLN A 143 -0.03 0.32 -3.94
CA GLN A 143 -0.30 1.74 -4.09
C GLN A 143 -1.71 2.04 -3.58
N LEU A 144 -2.71 1.30 -4.03
CA LEU A 144 -4.09 1.41 -3.58
C LEU A 144 -4.19 1.20 -2.06
N LEU A 145 -3.55 0.16 -1.53
CA LEU A 145 -3.48 -0.12 -0.10
C LEU A 145 -2.89 1.06 0.68
N GLY A 146 -1.85 1.70 0.14
CA GLY A 146 -1.22 2.87 0.75
C GLY A 146 -2.13 4.07 0.80
N ILE A 147 -2.83 4.35 -0.31
CA ILE A 147 -3.77 5.48 -0.42
C ILE A 147 -4.94 5.31 0.55
N ILE A 148 -5.55 4.12 0.60
CA ILE A 148 -6.69 3.87 1.50
C ILE A 148 -6.26 3.91 2.96
N ALA A 149 -5.12 3.31 3.33
CA ALA A 149 -4.61 3.39 4.70
C ALA A 149 -4.35 4.84 5.14
N ALA A 150 -3.75 5.66 4.27
CA ALA A 150 -3.53 7.08 4.53
C ALA A 150 -4.85 7.86 4.64
N LYS A 151 -5.85 7.55 3.79
CA LYS A 151 -7.19 8.16 3.86
C LYS A 151 -7.86 7.85 5.18
N ILE A 152 -7.87 6.58 5.62
CA ILE A 152 -8.46 6.19 6.91
C ILE A 152 -7.74 6.93 8.06
N ARG A 153 -6.40 6.95 8.05
CA ARG A 153 -5.62 7.66 9.07
C ARG A 153 -5.92 9.17 9.09
N SER A 154 -6.21 9.78 7.96
CA SER A 154 -6.50 11.22 7.85
C SER A 154 -7.81 11.64 8.50
N PHE A 155 -8.76 10.74 8.74
CA PHE A 155 -10.02 11.07 9.42
C PHE A 155 -9.82 11.51 10.88
N ARG A 156 -8.85 10.93 11.56
CA ARG A 156 -8.46 11.36 12.91
C ARG A 156 -6.97 11.11 13.12
N VAL A 157 -6.15 12.09 12.77
CA VAL A 157 -4.68 12.01 12.95
C VAL A 157 -4.37 11.95 14.46
N PRO A 158 -3.37 11.17 14.89
CA PRO A 158 -3.00 11.09 16.30
C PRO A 158 -2.64 12.45 16.88
N GLU A 159 -3.25 12.79 18.00
CA GLU A 159 -2.93 14.03 18.72
C GLU A 159 -1.61 13.89 19.51
N PRO A 160 -0.86 14.96 19.70
CA PRO A 160 0.45 14.90 20.37
C PRO A 160 0.38 14.77 21.89
N TYR A 161 -0.76 15.00 22.55
CA TYR A 161 -0.86 15.00 24.01
C TYR A 161 -1.21 13.62 24.58
N LYS A 162 -2.41 13.13 24.31
CA LYS A 162 -2.89 11.80 24.77
C LYS A 162 -2.70 10.70 23.73
N GLY A 163 -2.32 11.05 22.49
CA GLY A 163 -2.09 10.11 21.39
C GLY A 163 -3.36 9.50 20.82
N LYS A 164 -4.55 10.11 21.09
CA LYS A 164 -5.82 9.66 20.50
C LYS A 164 -5.82 9.89 19.00
N GLY A 165 -6.31 8.92 18.23
CA GLY A 165 -6.40 8.99 16.78
C GLY A 165 -6.15 7.64 16.14
N ILE A 166 -6.02 7.63 14.82
CA ILE A 166 -5.69 6.47 14.01
C ILE A 166 -4.21 6.53 13.65
N ARG A 167 -3.45 5.52 14.03
CA ARG A 167 -2.02 5.42 13.72
C ARG A 167 -1.72 4.10 13.02
N TYR A 168 -0.59 4.02 12.32
CA TYR A 168 -0.08 2.74 11.86
C TYR A 168 0.35 1.88 13.06
N PHE A 169 0.16 0.58 12.94
CA PHE A 169 0.61 -0.33 13.98
C PHE A 169 2.13 -0.23 14.14
N GLY A 170 2.60 0.03 15.37
CA GLY A 170 4.02 0.28 15.67
C GLY A 170 4.50 1.71 15.38
N GLU A 171 3.60 2.64 14.98
CA GLU A 171 3.97 4.06 14.83
C GLU A 171 4.17 4.71 16.19
N GLU A 172 5.34 5.26 16.42
CA GLU A 172 5.64 6.06 17.61
C GLU A 172 5.19 7.51 17.40
N VAL A 173 4.24 7.95 18.22
CA VAL A 173 3.75 9.32 18.22
C VAL A 173 4.55 10.13 19.26
N ARG A 174 5.30 11.12 18.82
CA ARG A 174 6.00 12.04 19.73
C ARG A 174 4.99 12.80 20.58
N ARG A 175 4.96 12.49 21.87
CA ARG A 175 4.06 13.15 22.83
C ARG A 175 4.69 14.45 23.35
N LYS A 176 3.84 15.46 23.53
CA LYS A 176 4.16 16.70 24.20
C LYS A 176 3.61 16.68 25.61
N THR A 177 4.35 17.23 26.58
CA THR A 177 3.81 17.50 27.92
C THR A 177 2.88 18.72 27.83
N GLY A 178 1.70 18.61 28.42
CA GLY A 178 0.80 19.77 28.58
C GLY A 178 1.44 20.83 29.50
N LYS A 179 0.88 22.01 29.54
CA LYS A 179 1.23 22.98 30.57
C LYS A 179 0.85 22.37 31.92
N SER A 180 1.83 22.21 32.83
CA SER A 180 1.56 22.01 34.25
C SER A 180 0.90 23.27 34.77
N ALA A 181 -0.29 23.14 35.35
CA ALA A 181 -0.91 24.21 36.11
C ALA A 181 -0.08 24.50 37.34
#